data_6f30c49d4f15bd7f256eae5b4a1f32e4
#
_entry.id   6f30c49d4f15bd7f256eae5b4a1f32e4
#
_cell.length_a   1.000
_cell.length_b   1.000
_cell.length_c   1.000
_cell.angle_alpha   90.00
_cell.angle_beta   90.00
_cell.angle_gamma   90.00
#
_symmetry.space_group_name_H-M   'P 1'
#
loop_
_entity.id
_entity.type
_entity.pdbx_description
1 polymer ?
#
loop_
_entity_poly.entity_id
_entity_poly.type
_entity_poly.pdbx_seq_one_letter_code
_entity_poly.pdbx_strand_id
1 'polypeptide(L)'
;MSLPTTQKQWLIQGIGKDFETLTYQDAPVPSIGDNDVLVKLHGASLNFRDLIIPQGKYFFTIDLPVVAGSDGAGEVVAVGANVTKWQPGDRVLTLFNQGHQSGPMTVATSATGLGGCIDGTLREYGAFNQDGVVRMPKNLDFVEAASLVCAALTSWNCLYGLRPLRKGETVLVQGTGGVSLFTLQVCFDQWC
;
A
#
# COMPACT_ATOMS: atom_id res chain seq x y z
N MET A 1 15.24 -21.47 5.73
CA MET A 1 14.78 -21.93 4.39
C MET A 1 15.35 -20.97 3.37
N SER A 2 15.79 -21.46 2.20
CA SER A 2 16.22 -20.58 1.10
C SER A 2 14.99 -19.87 0.52
N LEU A 3 15.14 -18.61 0.14
CA LEU A 3 14.11 -17.86 -0.57
C LEU A 3 13.87 -18.47 -1.96
N PRO A 4 12.64 -18.44 -2.49
CA PRO A 4 12.38 -18.86 -3.86
C PRO A 4 13.04 -17.89 -4.85
N THR A 5 13.34 -18.38 -6.05
CA THR A 5 13.90 -17.55 -7.14
C THR A 5 12.82 -16.91 -8.01
N THR A 6 11.60 -17.49 -7.99
CA THR A 6 10.44 -17.03 -8.76
C THR A 6 9.23 -16.83 -7.87
N GLN A 7 8.33 -15.98 -8.31
CA GLN A 7 7.08 -15.63 -7.64
C GLN A 7 5.96 -15.46 -8.66
N LYS A 8 4.73 -15.39 -8.17
CA LYS A 8 3.55 -14.96 -8.96
C LYS A 8 3.25 -13.49 -8.70
N GLN A 9 2.78 -12.81 -9.77
CA GLN A 9 2.37 -11.41 -9.67
C GLN A 9 1.26 -11.06 -10.68
N TRP A 10 0.50 -10.01 -10.36
CA TRP A 10 -0.42 -9.36 -11.27
C TRP A 10 0.25 -8.12 -11.89
N LEU A 11 0.43 -8.13 -13.21
CA LEU A 11 1.09 -7.05 -13.96
C LEU A 11 0.09 -6.35 -14.88
N ILE A 12 0.06 -5.03 -14.83
CA ILE A 12 -0.64 -4.18 -15.80
C ILE A 12 0.32 -3.95 -16.96
N GLN A 13 0.04 -4.60 -18.09
CA GLN A 13 0.91 -4.56 -19.29
C GLN A 13 0.73 -3.27 -20.10
N GLY A 14 -0.45 -2.67 -20.03
CA GLY A 14 -0.82 -1.52 -20.83
C GLY A 14 -2.20 -0.98 -20.46
N ILE A 15 -2.71 -0.05 -21.25
CA ILE A 15 -4.07 0.49 -21.10
C ILE A 15 -5.01 -0.24 -22.03
N GLY A 16 -6.18 -0.66 -21.50
CA GLY A 16 -7.25 -1.33 -22.22
C GLY A 16 -8.62 -0.72 -21.93
N LYS A 17 -9.66 -1.38 -22.43
CA LYS A 17 -11.04 -0.95 -22.13
C LYS A 17 -11.50 -1.41 -20.76
N ASP A 18 -10.96 -2.54 -20.30
CA ASP A 18 -11.30 -3.18 -19.05
C ASP A 18 -10.03 -3.78 -18.42
N PHE A 19 -10.01 -5.08 -18.07
CA PHE A 19 -8.90 -5.76 -17.42
C PHE A 19 -8.07 -6.65 -18.33
N GLU A 20 -8.27 -6.57 -19.66
CA GLU A 20 -7.58 -7.42 -20.64
C GLU A 20 -6.05 -7.25 -20.63
N THR A 21 -5.55 -6.14 -20.10
CA THR A 21 -4.12 -5.87 -19.96
C THR A 21 -3.55 -6.26 -18.60
N LEU A 22 -4.38 -6.75 -17.68
CA LEU A 22 -3.96 -7.25 -16.38
C LEU A 22 -3.66 -8.75 -16.49
N THR A 23 -2.40 -9.13 -16.28
CA THR A 23 -1.93 -10.51 -16.45
C THR A 23 -1.39 -11.10 -15.16
N TYR A 24 -1.77 -12.35 -14.87
CA TYR A 24 -1.18 -13.14 -13.79
C TYR A 24 -0.03 -13.98 -14.34
N GLN A 25 1.17 -13.76 -13.86
CA GLN A 25 2.37 -14.36 -14.46
C GLN A 25 3.45 -14.70 -13.43
N ASP A 26 4.38 -15.55 -13.86
CA ASP A 26 5.63 -15.77 -13.14
C ASP A 26 6.60 -14.60 -13.34
N ALA A 27 7.33 -14.28 -12.29
CA ALA A 27 8.38 -13.26 -12.30
C ALA A 27 9.52 -13.66 -11.36
N PRO A 28 10.71 -13.13 -11.52
CA PRO A 28 11.76 -13.32 -10.52
C PRO A 28 11.37 -12.65 -9.21
N VAL A 29 11.79 -13.24 -8.08
CA VAL A 29 11.75 -12.53 -6.79
C VAL A 29 12.70 -11.33 -6.88
N PRO A 30 12.27 -10.11 -6.51
CA PRO A 30 13.11 -8.93 -6.65
C PRO A 30 14.35 -9.01 -5.76
N SER A 31 15.48 -8.55 -6.29
CA SER A 31 16.67 -8.29 -5.48
C SER A 31 16.44 -7.04 -4.63
N ILE A 32 17.05 -7.02 -3.44
CA ILE A 32 17.02 -5.85 -2.54
C ILE A 32 18.33 -5.06 -2.65
N GLY A 33 18.19 -3.73 -2.58
CA GLY A 33 19.33 -2.84 -2.38
C GLY A 33 19.75 -2.78 -0.90
N ASP A 34 20.84 -2.05 -0.64
CA ASP A 34 21.39 -1.95 0.72
C ASP A 34 20.43 -1.36 1.75
N ASN A 35 19.50 -0.52 1.33
CA ASN A 35 18.51 0.14 2.20
C ASN A 35 17.11 -0.48 2.14
N ASP A 36 16.96 -1.64 1.48
CA ASP A 36 15.67 -2.25 1.22
C ASP A 36 15.41 -3.45 2.12
N VAL A 37 14.14 -3.73 2.31
CA VAL A 37 13.63 -4.96 2.92
C VAL A 37 12.90 -5.78 1.87
N LEU A 38 13.09 -7.09 1.87
CA LEU A 38 12.27 -8.02 1.11
C LEU A 38 11.11 -8.45 1.98
N VAL A 39 9.90 -8.16 1.55
CA VAL A 39 8.68 -8.52 2.26
C VAL A 39 7.96 -9.63 1.51
N LYS A 40 7.66 -10.72 2.20
CA LYS A 40 6.70 -11.73 1.74
C LYS A 40 5.30 -11.20 2.03
N LEU A 41 4.55 -10.88 1.00
CA LEU A 41 3.20 -10.33 1.11
C LEU A 41 2.20 -11.45 1.39
N HIS A 42 1.36 -11.26 2.40
CA HIS A 42 0.36 -12.20 2.87
C HIS A 42 -1.07 -11.66 2.72
N GLY A 43 -1.23 -10.34 2.64
CA GLY A 43 -2.50 -9.66 2.44
C GLY A 43 -2.33 -8.44 1.54
N ALA A 44 -3.36 -8.16 0.75
CA ALA A 44 -3.47 -6.95 -0.06
C ALA A 44 -4.90 -6.42 0.01
N SER A 45 -5.08 -5.10 -0.08
CA SER A 45 -6.38 -4.47 -0.17
C SER A 45 -6.55 -3.78 -1.53
N LEU A 46 -7.71 -3.96 -2.13
CA LEU A 46 -8.04 -3.37 -3.41
C LEU A 46 -8.71 -2.00 -3.22
N ASN A 47 -8.33 -1.06 -4.07
CA ASN A 47 -8.88 0.29 -4.09
C ASN A 47 -9.52 0.60 -5.44
N PHE A 48 -10.39 1.62 -5.50
CA PHE A 48 -11.01 2.06 -6.74
C PHE A 48 -10.00 2.39 -7.84
N ARG A 49 -8.81 2.90 -7.46
CA ARG A 49 -7.74 3.19 -8.42
C ARG A 49 -7.25 1.95 -9.18
N ASP A 50 -7.27 0.79 -8.55
CA ASP A 50 -6.82 -0.47 -9.18
C ASP A 50 -7.76 -0.90 -10.32
N LEU A 51 -9.02 -0.45 -10.29
CA LEU A 51 -9.98 -0.65 -11.37
C LEU A 51 -9.75 0.31 -12.54
N ILE A 52 -9.40 1.57 -12.25
CA ILE A 52 -9.34 2.63 -13.27
C ILE A 52 -7.97 2.81 -13.91
N ILE A 53 -6.89 2.30 -13.29
CA ILE A 53 -5.54 2.33 -13.87
C ILE A 53 -5.48 1.52 -15.17
N PRO A 54 -5.86 0.22 -15.21
CA PRO A 54 -5.85 -0.55 -16.46
C PRO A 54 -6.72 0.05 -17.57
N GLN A 55 -7.74 0.82 -17.19
CA GLN A 55 -8.64 1.50 -18.12
C GLN A 55 -8.13 2.85 -18.63
N GLY A 56 -6.94 3.30 -18.20
CA GLY A 56 -6.38 4.60 -18.55
C GLY A 56 -7.17 5.81 -18.04
N LYS A 57 -7.99 5.61 -17.00
CA LYS A 57 -8.84 6.65 -16.41
C LYS A 57 -8.25 7.30 -15.16
N TYR A 58 -7.05 6.85 -14.77
CA TYR A 58 -6.36 7.44 -13.63
C TYR A 58 -5.71 8.76 -14.03
N PHE A 59 -5.83 9.78 -13.20
CA PHE A 59 -5.44 11.16 -13.52
C PHE A 59 -3.95 11.45 -13.36
N PHE A 60 -3.18 10.55 -12.75
CA PHE A 60 -1.72 10.63 -12.73
C PHE A 60 -1.11 9.79 -13.86
N THR A 61 0.10 10.18 -14.27
CA THR A 61 0.90 9.37 -15.20
C THR A 61 1.28 8.06 -14.53
N ILE A 62 1.15 6.96 -15.26
CA ILE A 62 1.47 5.61 -14.83
C ILE A 62 2.62 5.07 -15.67
N ASP A 63 3.63 4.51 -15.02
CA ASP A 63 4.77 3.90 -15.69
C ASP A 63 4.49 2.41 -15.94
N LEU A 64 4.11 2.08 -17.17
CA LEU A 64 3.78 0.71 -17.57
C LEU A 64 4.97 0.00 -18.26
N PRO A 65 5.12 -1.31 -18.09
CA PRO A 65 4.31 -2.20 -17.26
C PRO A 65 4.59 -2.03 -15.77
N VAL A 66 3.59 -2.28 -14.90
CA VAL A 66 3.73 -2.12 -13.47
C VAL A 66 2.98 -3.23 -12.70
N VAL A 67 3.52 -3.72 -11.61
CA VAL A 67 2.80 -4.62 -10.69
C VAL A 67 1.66 -3.86 -10.02
N ALA A 68 0.45 -4.40 -10.10
CA ALA A 68 -0.75 -3.76 -9.58
C ALA A 68 -0.81 -3.71 -8.04
N GLY A 69 -1.77 -2.92 -7.51
CA GLY A 69 -2.08 -2.82 -6.10
C GLY A 69 -1.16 -1.88 -5.32
N SER A 70 -1.69 -1.18 -4.31
CA SER A 70 -0.92 -0.24 -3.49
C SER A 70 -0.83 -0.66 -2.03
N ASP A 71 -1.78 -1.44 -1.56
CA ASP A 71 -1.98 -1.74 -0.15
C ASP A 71 -1.53 -3.17 0.14
N GLY A 72 -0.51 -3.32 0.97
CA GLY A 72 0.04 -4.63 1.29
C GLY A 72 0.43 -4.77 2.76
N ALA A 73 0.30 -6.01 3.25
CA ALA A 73 0.77 -6.43 4.54
C ALA A 73 1.56 -7.74 4.41
N GLY A 74 2.66 -7.86 5.12
CA GLY A 74 3.51 -9.03 5.01
C GLY A 74 4.58 -9.13 6.10
N GLU A 75 5.47 -10.07 5.90
CA GLU A 75 6.58 -10.35 6.80
C GLU A 75 7.91 -10.05 6.10
N VAL A 76 8.80 -9.35 6.78
CA VAL A 76 10.17 -9.15 6.33
C VAL A 76 10.89 -10.50 6.30
N VAL A 77 11.44 -10.88 5.16
CA VAL A 77 12.16 -12.16 4.99
C VAL A 77 13.65 -11.97 4.71
N ALA A 78 14.07 -10.79 4.27
CA ALA A 78 15.47 -10.41 4.12
C ALA A 78 15.62 -8.90 4.26
N VAL A 79 16.83 -8.44 4.60
CA VAL A 79 17.16 -7.02 4.77
C VAL A 79 18.49 -6.71 4.09
N GLY A 80 18.61 -5.49 3.52
CA GLY A 80 19.84 -4.96 2.95
C GLY A 80 20.87 -4.59 4.02
N ALA A 81 22.11 -4.37 3.59
CA ALA A 81 23.26 -4.16 4.48
C ALA A 81 23.14 -2.94 5.40
N ASN A 82 22.42 -1.90 4.96
CA ASN A 82 22.23 -0.65 5.73
C ASN A 82 20.90 -0.61 6.50
N VAL A 83 20.11 -1.68 6.47
CA VAL A 83 18.82 -1.70 7.18
C VAL A 83 19.06 -1.91 8.66
N THR A 84 18.57 -0.97 9.47
CA THR A 84 18.69 -0.99 10.94
C THR A 84 17.35 -1.02 11.65
N LYS A 85 16.25 -0.72 10.95
CA LYS A 85 14.89 -0.60 11.54
C LYS A 85 14.14 -1.93 11.58
N TRP A 86 14.54 -2.89 10.76
CA TRP A 86 13.80 -4.12 10.50
C TRP A 86 14.69 -5.35 10.55
N GLN A 87 14.10 -6.48 10.89
CA GLN A 87 14.73 -7.80 10.85
C GLN A 87 13.77 -8.84 10.27
N PRO A 88 14.27 -9.97 9.74
CA PRO A 88 13.43 -11.08 9.32
C PRO A 88 12.48 -11.52 10.44
N GLY A 89 11.19 -11.74 10.10
CA GLY A 89 10.11 -12.03 11.03
C GLY A 89 9.29 -10.81 11.46
N ASP A 90 9.74 -9.58 11.18
CA ASP A 90 8.94 -8.39 11.46
C ASP A 90 7.72 -8.31 10.53
N ARG A 91 6.54 -8.04 11.11
CA ARG A 91 5.29 -7.86 10.38
C ARG A 91 5.10 -6.39 10.02
N VAL A 92 4.89 -6.11 8.74
CA VAL A 92 4.87 -4.75 8.19
C VAL A 92 3.68 -4.49 7.27
N LEU A 93 3.34 -3.19 7.15
CA LEU A 93 2.45 -2.62 6.13
C LEU A 93 3.27 -1.78 5.17
N THR A 94 2.90 -1.74 3.90
CA THR A 94 3.49 -0.82 2.93
C THR A 94 2.97 0.61 3.15
N LEU A 95 3.77 1.62 2.84
CA LEU A 95 3.25 2.97 2.62
C LEU A 95 2.80 3.10 1.16
N PHE A 96 1.69 3.79 0.92
CA PHE A 96 1.17 4.02 -0.44
C PHE A 96 2.22 4.76 -1.31
N ASN A 97 2.74 5.87 -0.82
CA ASN A 97 3.87 6.59 -1.44
C ASN A 97 5.14 6.26 -0.67
N GLN A 98 6.01 5.48 -1.26
CA GLN A 98 7.22 4.95 -0.61
C GLN A 98 8.21 6.04 -0.17
N GLY A 99 8.25 7.16 -0.88
CA GLY A 99 9.12 8.29 -0.59
C GLY A 99 8.49 9.38 0.29
N HIS A 100 7.22 9.23 0.75
CA HIS A 100 6.54 10.25 1.56
C HIS A 100 6.38 9.82 3.01
N GLN A 101 7.15 10.44 3.91
CA GLN A 101 7.12 10.14 5.34
C GLN A 101 6.28 11.15 6.14
N SER A 102 6.32 12.43 5.76
CA SER A 102 5.61 13.50 6.48
C SER A 102 5.65 14.81 5.69
N GLY A 103 4.84 15.78 6.13
CA GLY A 103 4.79 17.12 5.55
C GLY A 103 3.99 17.19 4.24
N PRO A 104 4.11 18.29 3.48
CA PRO A 104 3.40 18.45 2.22
C PRO A 104 3.89 17.45 1.16
N MET A 105 2.95 16.91 0.37
CA MET A 105 3.26 16.09 -0.79
C MET A 105 3.99 16.93 -1.85
N THR A 106 5.09 16.40 -2.37
CA THR A 106 5.84 16.99 -3.49
C THR A 106 5.68 16.15 -4.76
N VAL A 107 6.04 16.70 -5.92
CA VAL A 107 6.04 15.94 -7.18
C VAL A 107 6.94 14.70 -7.06
N ALA A 108 8.12 14.82 -6.44
CA ALA A 108 9.03 13.71 -6.26
C ALA A 108 8.45 12.61 -5.37
N THR A 109 7.79 12.96 -4.25
CA THR A 109 7.19 11.96 -3.35
C THR A 109 5.92 11.35 -3.92
N SER A 110 5.13 12.08 -4.73
CA SER A 110 3.96 11.55 -5.41
C SER A 110 4.32 10.53 -6.51
N ALA A 111 5.50 10.65 -7.12
CA ALA A 111 6.01 9.73 -8.12
C ALA A 111 6.50 8.38 -7.52
N THR A 112 6.30 8.15 -6.23
CA THR A 112 6.66 6.90 -5.56
C THR A 112 5.45 6.04 -5.16
N GLY A 113 4.30 6.31 -5.80
CA GLY A 113 3.05 5.59 -5.52
C GLY A 113 3.08 4.14 -6.04
N LEU A 114 2.87 3.20 -5.11
CA LEU A 114 2.80 1.77 -5.43
C LEU A 114 1.64 1.46 -6.39
N GLY A 115 1.86 0.48 -7.28
CA GLY A 115 0.85 0.01 -8.23
C GLY A 115 0.49 1.03 -9.30
N GLY A 116 1.40 1.96 -9.58
CA GLY A 116 1.23 2.99 -10.59
C GLY A 116 2.57 3.56 -11.04
N CYS A 117 3.22 4.37 -10.22
CA CYS A 117 4.53 4.93 -10.55
C CYS A 117 5.66 3.92 -10.32
N ILE A 118 5.48 3.03 -9.36
CA ILE A 118 6.40 1.93 -9.07
C ILE A 118 5.60 0.65 -8.80
N ASP A 119 6.29 -0.49 -8.84
CA ASP A 119 5.70 -1.81 -8.62
C ASP A 119 4.94 -1.90 -7.31
N GLY A 120 3.72 -2.44 -7.40
CA GLY A 120 2.77 -2.55 -6.29
C GLY A 120 2.86 -3.83 -5.48
N THR A 121 1.74 -4.18 -4.87
CA THR A 121 1.64 -5.20 -3.82
C THR A 121 0.95 -6.49 -4.26
N LEU A 122 0.35 -6.56 -5.45
CA LEU A 122 -0.28 -7.79 -5.95
C LEU A 122 0.77 -8.75 -6.51
N ARG A 123 1.69 -9.18 -5.64
CA ARG A 123 2.76 -10.16 -5.86
C ARG A 123 3.09 -10.89 -4.56
N GLU A 124 3.80 -12.01 -4.63
CA GLU A 124 4.16 -12.77 -3.43
C GLU A 124 5.31 -12.14 -2.62
N TYR A 125 6.26 -11.49 -3.29
CA TYR A 125 7.41 -10.83 -2.65
C TYR A 125 7.62 -9.43 -3.25
N GLY A 126 7.84 -8.44 -2.39
CA GLY A 126 8.16 -7.07 -2.77
C GLY A 126 9.42 -6.55 -2.11
N ALA A 127 10.27 -5.87 -2.87
CA ALA A 127 11.37 -5.09 -2.33
C ALA A 127 10.86 -3.66 -2.05
N PHE A 128 11.05 -3.20 -0.82
CA PHE A 128 10.62 -1.87 -0.38
C PHE A 128 11.74 -1.19 0.40
N ASN A 129 11.88 0.12 0.26
CA ASN A 129 12.81 0.87 1.11
C ASN A 129 12.42 0.69 2.58
N GLN A 130 13.40 0.62 3.49
CA GLN A 130 13.15 0.48 4.94
C GLN A 130 12.24 1.56 5.53
N ASP A 131 12.20 2.74 4.91
CA ASP A 131 11.32 3.86 5.29
C ASP A 131 9.94 3.79 4.59
N GLY A 132 9.78 2.95 3.59
CA GLY A 132 8.53 2.71 2.85
C GLY A 132 7.61 1.68 3.48
N VAL A 133 7.95 1.17 4.66
CA VAL A 133 7.11 0.23 5.42
C VAL A 133 6.97 0.68 6.86
N VAL A 134 5.87 0.30 7.50
CA VAL A 134 5.58 0.59 8.91
C VAL A 134 5.21 -0.69 9.65
N ARG A 135 5.38 -0.69 10.97
CA ARG A 135 5.06 -1.84 11.82
C ARG A 135 3.55 -2.14 11.78
N MET A 136 3.22 -3.36 11.51
CA MET A 136 1.84 -3.85 11.53
C MET A 136 1.30 -3.94 12.97
N PRO A 137 0.04 -3.56 13.24
CA PRO A 137 -0.62 -3.79 14.52
C PRO A 137 -0.62 -5.28 14.90
N LYS A 138 -0.35 -5.59 16.18
CA LYS A 138 -0.21 -6.98 16.66
C LYS A 138 -1.51 -7.76 16.68
N ASN A 139 -2.62 -7.07 16.84
CA ASN A 139 -3.97 -7.63 17.00
C ASN A 139 -4.72 -7.87 15.69
N LEU A 140 -4.11 -7.51 14.54
CA LEU A 140 -4.71 -7.72 13.23
C LEU A 140 -4.03 -8.87 12.49
N ASP A 141 -4.76 -9.54 11.63
CA ASP A 141 -4.18 -10.42 10.62
C ASP A 141 -3.68 -9.60 9.41
N PHE A 142 -3.02 -10.24 8.45
CA PHE A 142 -2.44 -9.55 7.30
C PHE A 142 -3.49 -8.97 6.36
N VAL A 143 -4.64 -9.62 6.22
CA VAL A 143 -5.72 -9.17 5.33
C VAL A 143 -6.41 -7.93 5.92
N GLU A 144 -6.72 -7.97 7.21
CA GLU A 144 -7.26 -6.84 7.95
C GLU A 144 -6.28 -5.65 7.91
N ALA A 145 -5.02 -5.90 8.21
CA ALA A 145 -3.99 -4.87 8.29
C ALA A 145 -3.72 -4.20 6.93
N ALA A 146 -3.75 -4.94 5.82
CA ALA A 146 -3.59 -4.36 4.48
C ALA A 146 -4.64 -3.29 4.19
N SER A 147 -5.85 -3.41 4.72
CA SER A 147 -6.93 -2.42 4.52
C SER A 147 -6.67 -1.05 5.17
N LEU A 148 -5.69 -0.97 6.08
CA LEU A 148 -5.34 0.26 6.78
C LEU A 148 -4.55 1.24 5.90
N VAL A 149 -3.81 0.75 4.91
CA VAL A 149 -2.79 1.52 4.17
C VAL A 149 -3.37 2.74 3.46
N CYS A 150 -4.44 2.59 2.71
CA CYS A 150 -5.08 3.70 2.00
C CYS A 150 -6.33 4.19 2.74
N ALA A 151 -7.32 3.33 2.93
CA ALA A 151 -8.64 3.74 3.37
C ALA A 151 -8.67 4.24 4.83
N ALA A 152 -8.04 3.54 5.76
CA ALA A 152 -8.01 3.96 7.16
C ALA A 152 -7.13 5.20 7.36
N LEU A 153 -5.95 5.26 6.72
CA LEU A 153 -5.09 6.44 6.79
C LEU A 153 -5.77 7.67 6.20
N THR A 154 -6.49 7.53 5.08
CA THR A 154 -7.28 8.62 4.48
C THR A 154 -8.34 9.11 5.45
N SER A 155 -9.07 8.21 6.07
CA SER A 155 -10.07 8.54 7.09
C SER A 155 -9.46 9.30 8.27
N TRP A 156 -8.36 8.80 8.82
CA TRP A 156 -7.62 9.47 9.90
C TRP A 156 -7.17 10.87 9.49
N ASN A 157 -6.60 11.02 8.30
CA ASN A 157 -6.13 12.31 7.81
C ASN A 157 -7.28 13.30 7.56
N CYS A 158 -8.44 12.84 7.11
CA CYS A 158 -9.63 13.69 6.97
C CYS A 158 -10.11 14.26 8.32
N LEU A 159 -10.01 13.45 9.38
CA LEU A 159 -10.49 13.84 10.71
C LEU A 159 -9.46 14.68 11.50
N TYR A 160 -8.16 14.45 11.28
CA TYR A 160 -7.12 14.99 12.14
C TYR A 160 -5.95 15.71 11.42
N GLY A 161 -5.87 15.60 10.09
CA GLY A 161 -4.71 16.06 9.32
C GLY A 161 -4.48 17.58 9.32
N LEU A 162 -5.51 18.36 9.05
CA LEU A 162 -5.40 19.83 9.01
C LEU A 162 -5.95 20.47 10.29
N ARG A 163 -7.13 20.09 10.67
CA ARG A 163 -7.80 20.55 11.87
C ARG A 163 -8.39 19.33 12.58
N PRO A 164 -7.89 18.99 13.77
CA PRO A 164 -8.45 17.85 14.50
C PRO A 164 -9.93 18.03 14.80
N LEU A 165 -10.69 16.94 14.59
CA LEU A 165 -12.08 16.84 14.99
C LEU A 165 -12.22 17.07 16.50
N ARG A 166 -13.25 17.82 16.92
CA ARG A 166 -13.51 18.17 18.31
C ARG A 166 -14.82 17.56 18.80
N LYS A 167 -14.90 17.34 20.10
CA LYS A 167 -16.14 16.87 20.73
C LYS A 167 -17.31 17.83 20.45
N GLY A 168 -18.47 17.28 20.05
CA GLY A 168 -19.68 18.02 19.70
C GLY A 168 -19.77 18.43 18.23
N GLU A 169 -18.73 18.17 17.41
CA GLU A 169 -18.81 18.37 15.96
C GLU A 169 -19.52 17.21 15.28
N THR A 170 -20.20 17.47 14.18
CA THR A 170 -20.91 16.47 13.38
C THR A 170 -20.06 16.08 12.18
N VAL A 171 -19.92 14.78 11.96
CA VAL A 171 -19.23 14.20 10.78
C VAL A 171 -20.27 13.57 9.86
N LEU A 172 -20.28 13.98 8.60
CA LEU A 172 -21.09 13.35 7.55
C LEU A 172 -20.19 12.45 6.71
N VAL A 173 -20.53 11.17 6.64
CA VAL A 173 -19.92 10.20 5.72
C VAL A 173 -20.87 9.90 4.58
N GLN A 174 -20.34 9.68 3.36
CA GLN A 174 -21.13 9.40 2.16
C GLN A 174 -20.74 8.03 1.60
N GLY A 175 -21.74 7.16 1.43
CA GLY A 175 -21.56 5.81 0.93
C GLY A 175 -21.01 4.83 1.98
N THR A 176 -20.70 3.61 1.50
CA THR A 176 -20.24 2.48 2.33
C THR A 176 -18.88 1.95 1.91
N GLY A 177 -18.07 2.80 1.27
CA GLY A 177 -16.69 2.46 0.90
C GLY A 177 -15.75 2.47 2.11
N GLY A 178 -14.54 1.96 1.94
CA GLY A 178 -13.56 1.78 3.02
C GLY A 178 -13.31 3.06 3.83
N VAL A 179 -13.13 4.21 3.19
CA VAL A 179 -12.91 5.49 3.89
C VAL A 179 -14.11 5.84 4.78
N SER A 180 -15.34 5.68 4.29
CA SER A 180 -16.56 5.98 5.08
C SER A 180 -16.70 5.05 6.28
N LEU A 181 -16.43 3.74 6.10
CA LEU A 181 -16.51 2.77 7.19
C LEU A 181 -15.44 3.02 8.26
N PHE A 182 -14.20 3.29 7.86
CA PHE A 182 -13.13 3.64 8.80
C PHE A 182 -13.41 4.98 9.51
N THR A 183 -13.94 5.99 8.80
CA THR A 183 -14.34 7.27 9.42
C THR A 183 -15.37 7.03 10.50
N LEU A 184 -16.38 6.20 10.22
CA LEU A 184 -17.42 5.83 11.19
C LEU A 184 -16.81 5.13 12.41
N GLN A 185 -15.94 4.13 12.22
CA GLN A 185 -15.27 3.42 13.31
C GLN A 185 -14.43 4.35 14.18
N VAL A 186 -13.63 5.24 13.58
CA VAL A 186 -12.82 6.22 14.32
C VAL A 186 -13.69 7.17 15.10
N CYS A 187 -14.82 7.64 14.55
CA CYS A 187 -15.74 8.52 15.26
C CYS A 187 -16.38 7.80 16.47
N PHE A 188 -16.80 6.55 16.33
CA PHE A 188 -17.37 5.79 17.44
C PHE A 188 -16.35 5.51 18.55
N ASP A 189 -15.14 5.11 18.20
CA ASP A 189 -14.11 4.77 19.18
C ASP A 189 -13.64 5.98 20.01
N GLN A 190 -13.62 7.16 19.40
CA GLN A 190 -13.10 8.38 20.07
C GLN A 190 -14.17 9.19 20.79
N TRP A 191 -15.47 9.04 20.47
CA TRP A 191 -16.52 9.99 20.88
C TRP A 191 -17.78 9.35 21.48
N CYS A 192 -17.88 8.03 21.51
CA CYS A 192 -18.86 7.28 22.26
C CYS A 192 -18.28 6.73 23.55
#